data_bb461838b85aec41a02573d463a49543
#
_entry.id   bb461838b85aec41a02573d463a49543
#
_cell.length_a   1.000
_cell.length_b   1.000
_cell.length_c   1.000
_cell.angle_alpha   90.00
_cell.angle_beta   90.00
_cell.angle_gamma   90.00
#
_symmetry.space_group_name_H-M   'P 1'
#
loop_
_entity.id
_entity.type
_entity.pdbx_description
1 polymer ?
#
loop_
_entity_poly.entity_id
_entity_poly.type
_entity_poly.pdbx_seq_one_letter_code
_entity_poly.pdbx_strand_id
1 'polypeptide(L)'
;MTIFVATTFHYPNMDKDINRIKVVLAEKKRTNKWLAEQLGCAPTTVSKWCTNVCQPPMETYIKIAKILDVEIMDLINKKTFESI
;
A
#
# COMPACT_ATOMS: atom_id res chain seq x y z
N MET A 1 -21.23 -8.76 -15.73
CA MET A 1 -20.91 -9.19 -15.45
C MET A 1 -20.64 -9.65 -14.97
N THR A 2 -20.68 -9.33 -15.20
CA THR A 2 -20.30 -9.77 -14.85
C THR A 2 -19.95 -10.25 -14.31
N ILE A 3 -19.76 -10.16 -14.51
CA ILE A 3 -19.31 -10.65 -14.09
C ILE A 3 -19.03 -10.95 -13.51
N PHE A 4 -18.93 -10.98 -13.72
CA PHE A 4 -18.41 -11.31 -13.18
C PHE A 4 -17.95 -11.58 -12.85
N VAL A 5 -17.99 -11.64 -13.15
CA VAL A 5 -17.39 -12.00 -12.90
C VAL A 5 -16.83 -12.33 -12.55
N ALA A 6 -16.74 -12.24 -12.78
CA ALA A 6 -16.10 -12.46 -12.51
C ALA A 6 -15.62 -12.70 -12.07
N THR A 7 -15.63 -12.68 -12.17
CA THR A 7 -15.04 -12.81 -11.84
C THR A 7 -14.44 -13.08 -11.31
N THR A 8 -14.28 -12.94 -11.22
CA THR A 8 -13.58 -13.20 -10.94
C THR A 8 -12.58 -13.40 -10.81
N PHE A 9 -11.84 -13.45 -10.80
CA PHE A 9 -10.83 -13.55 -10.78
C PHE A 9 -10.01 -13.29 -10.31
N HIS A 10 -9.21 -13.66 -10.05
CA HIS A 10 -8.41 -13.09 -9.81
C HIS A 10 -7.04 -13.00 -10.14
N TYR A 11 -6.63 -12.59 -10.60
CA TYR A 11 -5.34 -12.13 -11.04
C TYR A 11 -5.00 -10.84 -10.32
N PRO A 12 -3.71 -10.52 -10.19
CA PRO A 12 -3.36 -9.25 -9.60
C PRO A 12 -3.98 -8.15 -10.44
N ASN A 13 -4.75 -7.32 -9.81
CA ASN A 13 -5.44 -6.23 -10.48
C ASN A 13 -5.03 -4.94 -9.78
N MET A 14 -4.35 -4.07 -10.53
CA MET A 14 -3.87 -2.80 -9.98
C MET A 14 -4.99 -1.97 -9.38
N ASP A 15 -6.21 -2.12 -9.92
CA ASP A 15 -7.37 -1.39 -9.41
C ASP A 15 -7.82 -1.90 -8.04
N LYS A 16 -7.31 -3.04 -7.61
CA LYS A 16 -7.63 -3.60 -6.30
C LYS A 16 -6.58 -3.31 -5.26
N ASP A 17 -5.46 -2.74 -5.65
CA ASP A 17 -4.45 -2.32 -4.71
C ASP A 17 -5.00 -1.13 -3.92
N ILE A 18 -4.98 -1.24 -2.61
CA ILE A 18 -5.50 -0.19 -1.76
C ILE A 18 -4.45 0.88 -1.51
N ASN A 19 -3.21 0.47 -1.31
CA ASN A 19 -2.16 1.43 -1.02
C ASN A 19 -1.11 1.49 -2.12
N ARG A 20 -0.36 2.61 -2.13
CA ARG A 20 0.76 2.88 -3.03
C ARG A 20 2.05 3.01 -2.24
N ILE A 21 2.17 2.32 -1.12
CA ILE A 21 3.37 2.46 -0.27
C ILE A 21 4.62 2.12 -1.07
N LYS A 22 4.57 1.05 -1.86
CA LYS A 22 5.70 0.64 -2.68
C LYS A 22 6.14 1.75 -3.64
N VAL A 23 5.18 2.40 -4.28
CA VAL A 23 5.47 3.47 -5.23
C VAL A 23 6.12 4.66 -4.52
N VAL A 24 5.56 5.04 -3.38
CA VAL A 24 6.08 6.19 -2.63
C VAL A 24 7.48 5.90 -2.10
N LEU A 25 7.72 4.67 -1.60
CA LEU A 25 9.07 4.28 -1.18
C LEU A 25 10.05 4.42 -2.34
N ALA A 26 9.67 3.96 -3.52
CA ALA A 26 10.52 4.06 -4.70
C ALA A 26 10.79 5.52 -5.06
N GLU A 27 9.78 6.36 -5.00
CA GLU A 27 9.92 7.79 -5.27
C GLU A 27 10.87 8.46 -4.29
N LYS A 28 10.83 8.03 -3.03
CA LYS A 28 11.70 8.56 -1.99
C LYS A 28 13.05 7.84 -1.93
N LYS A 29 13.24 6.84 -2.79
CA LYS A 29 14.48 6.05 -2.85
C LYS A 29 14.76 5.36 -1.52
N ARG A 30 13.72 4.79 -0.92
CA ARG A 30 13.81 4.05 0.33
C ARG A 30 13.38 2.61 0.12
N THR A 31 13.88 1.72 0.98
CA THR A 31 13.58 0.30 0.90
C THR A 31 12.55 -0.11 1.94
N ASN A 32 11.94 -1.29 1.74
CA ASN A 32 11.06 -1.89 2.74
C ASN A 32 11.79 -2.07 4.07
N LYS A 33 13.05 -2.51 3.99
CA LYS A 33 13.85 -2.73 5.19
C LYS A 33 14.03 -1.44 5.97
N TRP A 34 14.33 -0.35 5.24
CA TRP A 34 14.50 0.95 5.89
C TRP A 34 13.21 1.37 6.62
N LEU A 35 12.07 1.22 5.93
CA LEU A 35 10.79 1.60 6.54
C LEU A 35 10.48 0.75 7.76
N ALA A 36 10.75 -0.56 7.66
CA ALA A 36 10.55 -1.46 8.79
C ALA A 36 11.38 -1.03 10.00
N GLU A 37 12.61 -0.63 9.76
CA GLU A 37 13.50 -0.14 10.83
C GLU A 37 12.92 1.12 11.47
N GLN A 38 12.38 2.03 10.66
CA GLN A 38 11.79 3.26 11.19
C GLN A 38 10.56 2.97 12.03
N LEU A 39 9.79 1.95 11.67
CA LEU A 39 8.55 1.60 12.36
C LEU A 39 8.77 0.61 13.49
N GLY A 40 9.95 0.00 13.57
CA GLY A 40 10.22 -1.01 14.59
C GLY A 40 9.49 -2.32 14.35
N CYS A 41 9.28 -2.69 13.09
CA CYS A 41 8.62 -3.94 12.76
C CYS A 41 9.46 -4.76 11.79
N ALA A 42 9.01 -5.98 11.48
CA ALA A 42 9.74 -6.87 10.60
C ALA A 42 9.62 -6.41 9.14
N PRO A 43 10.69 -6.55 8.33
CA PRO A 43 10.61 -6.22 6.91
C PRO A 43 9.54 -7.00 6.17
N THR A 44 9.25 -8.23 6.59
CA THR A 44 8.19 -9.03 5.96
C THR A 44 6.82 -8.39 6.15
N THR A 45 6.60 -7.71 7.27
CA THR A 45 5.35 -7.00 7.52
C THR A 45 5.18 -5.87 6.51
N VAL A 46 6.23 -5.06 6.32
CA VAL A 46 6.19 -3.98 5.34
C VAL A 46 5.99 -4.54 3.92
N SER A 47 6.66 -5.64 3.62
CA SER A 47 6.53 -6.28 2.31
C SER A 47 5.09 -6.68 2.03
N LYS A 48 4.38 -7.20 3.03
CA LYS A 48 2.97 -7.56 2.86
C LYS A 48 2.10 -6.33 2.59
N TRP A 49 2.41 -5.21 3.20
CA TRP A 49 1.69 -3.96 2.92
C TRP A 49 1.98 -3.50 1.48
N CYS A 50 3.25 -3.54 1.08
CA CYS A 50 3.65 -3.07 -0.25
C CYS A 50 3.03 -3.88 -1.37
N THR A 51 2.77 -5.17 -1.12
CA THR A 51 2.13 -6.04 -2.11
C THR A 51 0.62 -6.09 -1.94
N ASN A 52 0.08 -5.32 -1.00
CA ASN A 52 -1.35 -5.25 -0.73
C ASN A 52 -1.97 -6.57 -0.30
N VAL A 53 -1.15 -7.46 0.27
CA VAL A 53 -1.64 -8.69 0.89
C VAL A 53 -2.48 -8.33 2.12
N CYS A 54 -2.01 -7.33 2.86
CA CYS A 54 -2.78 -6.77 3.96
C CYS A 54 -2.43 -5.29 4.07
N GLN A 55 -3.18 -4.58 4.89
CA GLN A 55 -3.00 -3.13 5.02
C GLN A 55 -2.51 -2.78 6.42
N PRO A 56 -1.69 -1.73 6.53
CA PRO A 56 -1.33 -1.26 7.87
C PRO A 56 -2.55 -0.65 8.56
N PRO A 57 -2.57 -0.68 9.90
CA PRO A 57 -3.60 0.06 10.63
C PRO A 57 -3.51 1.55 10.33
N MET A 58 -4.60 2.27 10.53
CA MET A 58 -4.63 3.70 10.26
C MET A 58 -3.53 4.44 10.99
N GLU A 59 -3.30 4.07 12.25
CA GLU A 59 -2.23 4.70 13.04
C GLU A 59 -0.88 4.54 12.37
N THR A 60 -0.63 3.38 11.79
CA THR A 60 0.62 3.12 11.08
C THR A 60 0.68 3.88 9.78
N TYR A 61 -0.44 4.04 9.07
CA TYR A 61 -0.49 4.89 7.89
C TYR A 61 -0.03 6.30 8.22
N ILE A 62 -0.50 6.84 9.33
CA ILE A 62 -0.11 8.18 9.78
C ILE A 62 1.40 8.25 10.01
N LYS A 63 1.96 7.23 10.65
CA LYS A 63 3.40 7.18 10.90
C LYS A 63 4.19 7.11 9.61
N ILE A 64 3.74 6.27 8.68
CA ILE A 64 4.41 6.12 7.38
C ILE A 64 4.40 7.45 6.64
N ALA A 65 3.26 8.14 6.62
CA ALA A 65 3.15 9.42 5.95
C ALA A 65 4.15 10.43 6.53
N LYS A 66 4.28 10.47 7.85
CA LYS A 66 5.23 11.37 8.50
C LYS A 66 6.67 11.00 8.19
N ILE A 67 6.98 9.71 8.24
CA ILE A 67 8.34 9.22 7.97
C ILE A 67 8.75 9.54 6.54
N LEU A 68 7.84 9.39 5.59
CA LEU A 68 8.12 9.61 4.17
C LEU A 68 7.87 11.06 3.74
N ASP A 69 7.37 11.88 4.66
CA ASP A 69 7.08 13.29 4.39
C ASP A 69 6.10 13.46 3.22
N VAL A 70 4.99 12.75 3.30
CA VAL A 70 3.91 12.82 2.32
C VAL A 70 2.58 12.88 3.05
N GLU A 71 1.53 13.20 2.30
CA GLU A 71 0.17 13.17 2.82
C GLU A 71 -0.32 11.72 2.88
N ILE A 72 -1.24 11.43 3.81
CA ILE A 72 -1.82 10.08 3.88
C ILE A 72 -2.45 9.70 2.55
N MET A 73 -3.12 10.66 1.90
CA MET A 73 -3.77 10.38 0.62
C MET A 73 -2.78 10.00 -0.47
N ASP A 74 -1.52 10.40 -0.34
CA ASP A 74 -0.49 9.98 -1.29
C ASP A 74 -0.18 8.49 -1.17
N LEU A 75 -0.52 7.88 -0.04
CA LEU A 75 -0.30 6.46 0.20
C LEU A 75 -1.49 5.60 -0.25
N ILE A 76 -2.58 6.23 -0.66
CA ILE A 76 -3.79 5.52 -1.04
C ILE A 76 -3.92 5.50 -2.55
N ASN A 77 -4.33 4.35 -3.08
CA ASN A 77 -4.56 4.22 -4.50
C ASN A 77 -5.90 4.88 -4.85
N LYS A 78 -5.83 6.08 -5.39
CA LYS A 78 -7.02 6.86 -5.72
C LYS A 78 -7.90 6.16 -6.74
N LYS A 79 -7.30 5.38 -7.62
CA LYS A 79 -8.05 4.67 -8.64
C LYS A 79 -8.98 3.63 -8.00
N THR A 80 -8.48 2.89 -7.00
CA THR A 80 -9.31 1.96 -6.26
C THR A 80 -10.41 2.71 -5.51
N PHE A 81 -10.04 3.82 -4.89
CA PHE A 81 -10.98 4.65 -4.16
C PHE A 81 -12.10 5.15 -5.06
N GLU A 82 -11.75 5.59 -6.27
CA GLU A 82 -12.73 6.14 -7.22
C GLU A 82 -13.66 5.08 -7.80
N SER A 83 -13.22 3.83 -7.85
CA SER A 83 -14.03 2.76 -8.44
C SER A 83 -15.00 2.14 -7.45
N ILE A 84 -15.00 2.57 -6.21
CA ILE A 84 -15.98 2.14 -5.21
C ILE A 84 -17.22 3.03 -5.32
#